data_536fe4252a3075a4d776db6c798a9866
#
_entry.id   536fe4252a3075a4d776db6c798a9866
#
_cell.length_a   1.000
_cell.length_b   1.000
_cell.length_c   1.000
_cell.angle_alpha   90.00
_cell.angle_beta   90.00
_cell.angle_gamma   90.00
#
_symmetry.space_group_name_H-M   'P 1'
#
loop_
_entity.id
_entity.type
_entity.pdbx_description
1 polymer ?
#
loop_
_entity_poly.entity_id
_entity_poly.type
_entity_poly.pdbx_seq_one_letter_code
_entity_poly.pdbx_strand_id
1 'polypeptide(L)'
;MAQAISVDDSQNVDQLVQVLTNNNSCITVYPATSSGATIKKSIAYFDKNGTDFPFSNGIVLSTWESQNSKGPYNPSFSNSVESWTGDSNMNSILGITSYNATTLEFEFESATNFLSFNYIFASNEYIRDYPCKYSDGLAILIKDITTNSNYTNIATLPDGTPVFSKNIHPIINFSDPTFSKCDAKNLNYFGQFNTDLTVSSPINYAGQTKVLNAQSKLEIGHRYKIKFVIAEDNSRAQFSALFIEAGSFSSKIDLGK
;
A
#
# COMPACT_ATOMS: atom_id res chain seq x y z
N MET A 1 -16.14 -22.61 -5.53
CA MET A 1 -14.74 -22.28 -5.22
C MET A 1 -14.71 -20.82 -4.85
N ALA A 2 -14.01 -20.45 -3.80
CA ALA A 2 -13.84 -19.04 -3.41
C ALA A 2 -13.13 -18.29 -4.54
N GLN A 3 -13.72 -17.21 -5.01
CA GLN A 3 -13.05 -16.34 -5.98
C GLN A 3 -12.04 -15.47 -5.22
N ALA A 4 -10.78 -15.51 -5.67
CA ALA A 4 -9.70 -14.67 -5.20
C ALA A 4 -9.21 -13.79 -6.35
N ILE A 5 -8.55 -12.69 -6.03
CA ILE A 5 -7.80 -11.94 -7.05
C ILE A 5 -6.77 -12.88 -7.70
N SER A 6 -6.43 -12.63 -8.95
CA SER A 6 -5.23 -13.24 -9.55
C SER A 6 -4.03 -12.32 -9.34
N VAL A 7 -2.84 -12.93 -9.24
CA VAL A 7 -1.58 -12.22 -9.08
C VAL A 7 -0.57 -12.76 -10.08
N ASP A 8 0.06 -11.87 -10.84
CA ASP A 8 1.09 -12.18 -11.83
C ASP A 8 2.39 -11.46 -11.45
N ASP A 9 3.36 -12.20 -10.95
CA ASP A 9 4.67 -11.73 -10.52
C ASP A 9 5.76 -11.90 -11.59
N SER A 10 5.37 -12.14 -12.82
CA SER A 10 6.29 -12.29 -13.96
C SER A 10 6.65 -10.97 -14.63
N GLN A 11 5.88 -9.90 -14.39
CA GLN A 11 6.10 -8.58 -14.99
C GLN A 11 7.31 -7.88 -14.37
N ASN A 12 8.08 -7.20 -15.19
CA ASN A 12 9.16 -6.35 -14.69
C ASN A 12 8.64 -4.99 -14.20
N VAL A 13 9.49 -4.24 -13.51
CA VAL A 13 9.08 -2.98 -12.85
C VAL A 13 8.61 -1.91 -13.83
N ASP A 14 9.18 -1.83 -15.03
CA ASP A 14 8.74 -0.85 -16.05
C ASP A 14 7.35 -1.20 -16.57
N GLN A 15 7.05 -2.49 -16.77
CA GLN A 15 5.71 -2.96 -17.12
C GLN A 15 4.69 -2.61 -16.03
N LEU A 16 5.05 -2.81 -14.76
CA LEU A 16 4.18 -2.46 -13.63
C LEU A 16 3.91 -0.94 -13.55
N VAL A 17 4.90 -0.10 -13.85
CA VAL A 17 4.69 1.35 -13.94
C VAL A 17 3.77 1.73 -15.12
N GLN A 18 3.89 1.03 -16.26
CA GLN A 18 2.96 1.21 -17.38
C GLN A 18 1.51 0.86 -17.00
N VAL A 19 1.30 -0.17 -16.15
CA VAL A 19 -0.03 -0.48 -15.61
C VAL A 19 -0.58 0.71 -14.81
N LEU A 20 0.21 1.35 -13.97
CA LEU A 20 -0.22 2.50 -13.16
C LEU A 20 -0.59 3.70 -14.02
N THR A 21 0.21 4.01 -15.02
CA THR A 21 0.04 5.20 -15.85
C THR A 21 -0.92 5.00 -17.02
N ASN A 22 -1.18 3.74 -17.38
CA ASN A 22 -2.03 3.36 -18.54
C ASN A 22 -1.68 4.14 -19.81
N ASN A 23 -0.38 4.30 -20.10
CA ASN A 23 0.13 5.09 -21.21
C ASN A 23 -0.45 6.53 -21.27
N ASN A 24 -0.68 7.14 -20.11
CA ASN A 24 -1.18 8.51 -20.03
C ASN A 24 -0.21 9.48 -20.74
N SER A 25 -0.64 10.08 -21.83
CA SER A 25 0.18 11.00 -22.65
C SER A 25 0.56 12.30 -21.93
N CYS A 26 -0.07 12.59 -20.79
CA CYS A 26 0.26 13.78 -19.98
C CYS A 26 1.39 13.51 -18.97
N ILE A 27 1.92 12.28 -18.92
CA ILE A 27 2.99 11.90 -17.99
C ILE A 27 4.09 11.19 -18.77
N THR A 28 5.29 11.73 -18.72
CA THR A 28 6.50 11.06 -19.22
C THR A 28 7.16 10.32 -18.07
N VAL A 29 7.32 9.01 -18.20
CA VAL A 29 7.93 8.16 -17.18
C VAL A 29 9.32 7.75 -17.59
N TYR A 30 10.23 7.70 -16.64
CA TYR A 30 11.62 7.23 -16.80
C TYR A 30 11.78 5.84 -16.17
N PRO A 31 12.86 5.09 -16.50
CA PRO A 31 13.05 3.72 -16.03
C PRO A 31 12.88 3.58 -14.52
N ALA A 32 12.15 2.55 -14.13
CA ALA A 32 11.81 2.28 -12.75
C ALA A 32 12.85 1.36 -12.07
N THR A 33 12.91 1.47 -10.76
CA THR A 33 13.68 0.56 -9.90
C THR A 33 12.79 0.02 -8.78
N SER A 34 13.12 -1.17 -8.30
CA SER A 34 12.49 -1.73 -7.11
C SER A 34 13.55 -2.30 -6.19
N SER A 35 13.30 -2.22 -4.90
CA SER A 35 14.04 -2.94 -3.88
C SER A 35 13.05 -3.73 -3.03
N GLY A 36 13.54 -4.73 -2.34
CA GLY A 36 12.72 -5.63 -1.56
C GLY A 36 13.16 -7.06 -1.81
N ALA A 37 12.29 -7.99 -1.55
CA ALA A 37 12.60 -9.39 -1.76
C ALA A 37 12.57 -9.74 -3.26
N THR A 38 13.60 -9.39 -4.01
CA THR A 38 13.70 -9.77 -5.42
C THR A 38 13.58 -11.27 -5.61
N ILE A 39 14.12 -12.08 -4.66
CA ILE A 39 13.96 -13.52 -4.61
C ILE A 39 12.51 -13.92 -4.29
N LYS A 40 11.80 -13.11 -3.49
CA LYS A 40 10.44 -13.39 -3.01
C LYS A 40 9.37 -12.80 -3.90
N LYS A 41 9.72 -12.02 -4.94
CA LYS A 41 8.75 -11.42 -5.85
C LYS A 41 7.63 -10.68 -5.09
N SER A 42 8.03 -9.74 -4.25
CA SER A 42 7.12 -9.02 -3.36
C SER A 42 6.29 -7.92 -4.05
N ILE A 43 6.47 -7.75 -5.36
CA ILE A 43 5.69 -6.83 -6.20
C ILE A 43 5.13 -7.58 -7.40
N ALA A 44 3.87 -7.28 -7.78
CA ALA A 44 3.21 -7.95 -8.90
C ALA A 44 2.08 -7.10 -9.49
N TYR A 45 1.63 -7.48 -10.67
CA TYR A 45 0.32 -7.12 -11.21
C TYR A 45 -0.77 -7.96 -10.53
N PHE A 46 -1.95 -7.40 -10.33
CA PHE A 46 -3.14 -8.14 -9.93
C PHE A 46 -4.35 -7.80 -10.81
N ASP A 47 -5.28 -8.75 -10.92
CA ASP A 47 -6.61 -8.57 -11.51
C ASP A 47 -7.64 -9.09 -10.52
N LYS A 48 -8.81 -8.41 -10.42
CA LYS A 48 -9.86 -8.82 -9.47
C LYS A 48 -10.48 -10.18 -9.78
N ASN A 49 -10.26 -10.72 -10.98
CA ASN A 49 -10.69 -12.07 -11.37
C ASN A 49 -12.17 -12.37 -11.07
N GLY A 50 -13.04 -11.38 -11.31
CA GLY A 50 -14.49 -11.51 -11.06
C GLY A 50 -14.92 -11.44 -9.59
N THR A 51 -14.00 -11.14 -8.65
CA THR A 51 -14.33 -10.88 -7.26
C THR A 51 -14.95 -9.49 -7.08
N ASP A 52 -15.36 -9.17 -5.84
CA ASP A 52 -15.83 -7.85 -5.43
C ASP A 52 -14.72 -6.90 -4.96
N PHE A 53 -13.43 -7.25 -5.20
CA PHE A 53 -12.33 -6.35 -4.87
C PHE A 53 -12.53 -4.98 -5.55
N PRO A 54 -12.30 -3.86 -4.85
CA PRO A 54 -12.67 -2.52 -5.35
C PRO A 54 -12.01 -2.12 -6.66
N PHE A 55 -10.77 -2.57 -6.91
CA PHE A 55 -10.04 -2.27 -8.14
C PHE A 55 -10.18 -3.40 -9.15
N SER A 56 -10.44 -3.06 -10.42
CA SER A 56 -10.49 -4.05 -11.50
C SER A 56 -9.15 -4.74 -11.71
N ASN A 57 -8.08 -3.97 -11.68
CA ASN A 57 -6.70 -4.44 -11.74
C ASN A 57 -5.74 -3.34 -11.23
N GLY A 58 -4.46 -3.69 -11.09
CA GLY A 58 -3.44 -2.77 -10.61
C GLY A 58 -2.14 -3.45 -10.25
N ILE A 59 -1.39 -2.83 -9.38
CA ILE A 59 -0.18 -3.43 -8.82
C ILE A 59 -0.33 -3.63 -7.31
N VAL A 60 0.33 -4.65 -6.79
CA VAL A 60 0.45 -4.92 -5.35
C VAL A 60 1.92 -4.94 -4.95
N LEU A 61 2.25 -4.19 -3.90
CA LEU A 61 3.49 -4.31 -3.15
C LEU A 61 3.16 -4.97 -1.82
N SER A 62 3.93 -5.94 -1.37
CA SER A 62 3.71 -6.68 -0.14
C SER A 62 4.99 -6.76 0.68
N THR A 63 4.88 -6.85 1.98
CA THR A 63 6.01 -7.18 2.89
C THR A 63 6.37 -8.66 2.83
N TRP A 64 5.80 -9.37 1.85
CA TRP A 64 5.96 -10.81 1.59
C TRP A 64 5.87 -11.13 0.09
N GLU A 65 5.88 -12.42 -0.26
CA GLU A 65 5.59 -12.86 -1.63
C GLU A 65 4.23 -12.34 -2.08
N SER A 66 4.18 -11.61 -3.17
CA SER A 66 2.94 -11.04 -3.72
C SER A 66 1.87 -12.09 -4.02
N GLN A 67 2.28 -13.32 -4.38
CA GLN A 67 1.39 -14.46 -4.59
C GLN A 67 0.54 -14.79 -3.35
N ASN A 68 1.05 -14.51 -2.16
CA ASN A 68 0.33 -14.72 -0.90
C ASN A 68 -0.75 -13.67 -0.64
N SER A 69 -0.85 -12.64 -1.47
CA SER A 69 -1.95 -11.66 -1.42
C SER A 69 -3.28 -12.23 -1.90
N LYS A 70 -3.29 -13.38 -2.59
CA LYS A 70 -4.51 -14.03 -3.08
C LYS A 70 -5.33 -14.58 -1.94
N GLY A 71 -6.62 -14.24 -1.91
CA GLY A 71 -7.58 -14.80 -0.97
C GLY A 71 -7.89 -16.29 -1.16
N PRO A 72 -8.72 -16.86 -0.30
CA PRO A 72 -9.34 -16.21 0.85
C PRO A 72 -8.37 -15.96 2.01
N TYR A 73 -8.79 -15.14 2.98
CA TYR A 73 -8.01 -14.94 4.20
C TYR A 73 -7.72 -16.26 4.91
N ASN A 74 -6.46 -16.47 5.24
CA ASN A 74 -6.00 -17.68 5.92
C ASN A 74 -5.34 -17.33 7.27
N PRO A 75 -6.05 -17.51 8.40
CA PRO A 75 -5.51 -17.18 9.73
C PRO A 75 -4.35 -18.09 10.17
N SER A 76 -4.20 -19.25 9.53
CA SER A 76 -3.11 -20.20 9.80
C SER A 76 -1.88 -19.91 8.95
N PHE A 77 -1.93 -18.89 8.11
CA PHE A 77 -0.80 -18.51 7.29
C PHE A 77 0.29 -17.94 8.19
N SER A 78 1.32 -18.72 8.43
CA SER A 78 2.48 -18.32 9.22
C SER A 78 3.72 -18.30 8.35
N ASN A 79 4.63 -17.42 8.70
CA ASN A 79 5.84 -17.18 7.97
C ASN A 79 7.07 -17.71 8.66
N SER A 80 7.89 -18.44 7.92
CA SER A 80 9.31 -18.55 8.24
C SER A 80 10.02 -17.35 7.61
N VAL A 81 10.30 -16.36 8.42
CA VAL A 81 10.73 -15.03 7.94
C VAL A 81 12.17 -15.07 7.46
N GLU A 82 12.38 -14.99 6.15
CA GLU A 82 13.59 -14.36 5.66
C GLU A 82 13.46 -12.85 5.83
N SER A 83 14.39 -12.27 6.55
CA SER A 83 14.39 -10.82 6.82
C SER A 83 15.22 -10.11 5.76
N TRP A 84 14.68 -9.04 5.18
CA TRP A 84 15.45 -8.10 4.37
C TRP A 84 15.37 -6.68 4.92
N THR A 85 16.10 -5.76 4.31
CA THR A 85 16.27 -4.41 4.83
C THR A 85 14.97 -3.61 4.79
N GLY A 86 14.84 -2.67 5.72
CA GLY A 86 13.84 -1.61 5.69
C GLY A 86 14.18 -0.49 4.71
N ASP A 87 13.40 0.58 4.72
CA ASP A 87 13.59 1.76 3.88
C ASP A 87 13.97 2.99 4.72
N SER A 88 15.14 3.55 4.46
CA SER A 88 15.68 4.69 5.24
C SER A 88 14.90 5.99 5.03
N ASN A 89 14.33 6.23 3.85
CA ASN A 89 13.54 7.43 3.61
C ASN A 89 12.22 7.38 4.39
N MET A 90 11.54 6.22 4.36
CA MET A 90 10.35 6.00 5.16
C MET A 90 10.64 6.12 6.65
N ASN A 91 11.72 5.49 7.12
CA ASN A 91 12.12 5.57 8.53
C ASN A 91 12.30 7.01 9.00
N SER A 92 12.99 7.83 8.20
CA SER A 92 13.23 9.24 8.51
C SER A 92 11.95 10.06 8.56
N ILE A 93 11.01 9.83 7.63
CA ILE A 93 9.79 10.62 7.50
C ILE A 93 8.74 10.22 8.54
N LEU A 94 8.63 8.91 8.83
CA LEU A 94 7.61 8.39 9.74
C LEU A 94 8.10 8.23 11.18
N GLY A 95 9.42 8.38 11.42
CA GLY A 95 10.01 8.20 12.74
C GLY A 95 9.96 6.76 13.24
N ILE A 96 10.06 5.78 12.34
CA ILE A 96 10.00 4.34 12.64
C ILE A 96 11.29 3.63 12.28
N THR A 97 11.40 2.36 12.67
CA THR A 97 12.43 1.44 12.17
C THR A 97 11.73 0.33 11.40
N SER A 98 11.88 0.33 10.08
CA SER A 98 11.22 -0.63 9.21
C SER A 98 12.11 -1.82 8.84
N TYR A 99 11.46 -2.91 8.48
CA TYR A 99 12.03 -4.15 7.97
C TYR A 99 11.22 -4.62 6.76
N ASN A 100 11.78 -5.53 5.97
CA ASN A 100 11.10 -6.18 4.86
C ASN A 100 10.41 -5.18 3.91
N ALA A 101 11.11 -4.06 3.61
CA ALA A 101 10.56 -3.02 2.77
C ALA A 101 10.52 -3.45 1.31
N THR A 102 9.36 -3.40 0.70
CA THR A 102 9.17 -3.50 -0.75
C THR A 102 8.93 -2.11 -1.31
N THR A 103 9.72 -1.74 -2.32
CA THR A 103 9.64 -0.42 -2.93
C THR A 103 9.46 -0.51 -4.44
N LEU A 104 8.77 0.48 -4.99
CA LEU A 104 8.77 0.82 -6.41
C LEU A 104 9.09 2.30 -6.53
N GLU A 105 10.13 2.64 -7.30
CA GLU A 105 10.58 4.01 -7.46
C GLU A 105 10.78 4.33 -8.94
N PHE A 106 10.29 5.48 -9.39
CA PHE A 106 10.54 5.99 -10.73
C PHE A 106 10.51 7.52 -10.75
N GLU A 107 11.08 8.07 -11.81
CA GLU A 107 11.02 9.50 -12.09
C GLU A 107 9.97 9.77 -13.16
N PHE A 108 9.35 10.94 -13.09
CA PHE A 108 8.35 11.36 -14.08
C PHE A 108 8.34 12.89 -14.25
N GLU A 109 7.85 13.31 -15.40
CA GLU A 109 7.46 14.68 -15.70
C GLU A 109 5.98 14.71 -16.03
N SER A 110 5.27 15.75 -15.58
CA SER A 110 3.84 15.91 -15.82
C SER A 110 3.59 17.17 -16.66
N ALA A 111 2.71 17.03 -17.65
CA ALA A 111 2.18 18.17 -18.40
C ALA A 111 1.12 18.96 -17.63
N THR A 112 0.76 18.53 -16.41
CA THR A 112 -0.24 19.16 -15.55
C THR A 112 0.33 19.47 -14.18
N ASN A 113 -0.37 20.32 -13.43
CA ASN A 113 0.07 20.81 -12.12
C ASN A 113 -0.47 20.00 -10.94
N PHE A 114 -1.00 18.82 -11.19
CA PHE A 114 -1.60 17.97 -10.14
C PHE A 114 -1.45 16.49 -10.44
N LEU A 115 -1.10 15.71 -9.41
CA LEU A 115 -1.03 14.26 -9.42
C LEU A 115 -2.08 13.69 -8.48
N SER A 116 -2.77 12.64 -8.92
CA SER A 116 -3.72 11.89 -8.10
C SER A 116 -3.73 10.42 -8.49
N PHE A 117 -3.89 9.51 -7.52
CA PHE A 117 -4.11 8.08 -7.76
C PHE A 117 -4.76 7.40 -6.55
N ASN A 118 -5.41 6.26 -6.80
CA ASN A 118 -6.15 5.50 -5.80
C ASN A 118 -5.33 4.34 -5.27
N TYR A 119 -5.47 4.06 -3.96
CA TYR A 119 -4.82 2.93 -3.31
C TYR A 119 -5.65 2.35 -2.17
N ILE A 120 -5.32 1.12 -1.78
CA ILE A 120 -5.83 0.43 -0.59
C ILE A 120 -4.64 -0.07 0.21
N PHE A 121 -4.66 0.17 1.52
CA PHE A 121 -3.78 -0.49 2.48
C PHE A 121 -4.51 -1.70 3.05
N ALA A 122 -3.87 -2.88 3.03
CA ALA A 122 -4.37 -4.11 3.62
C ALA A 122 -3.33 -4.70 4.56
N SER A 123 -3.76 -5.27 5.69
CA SER A 123 -2.83 -5.78 6.70
C SER A 123 -3.41 -6.94 7.51
N ASN A 124 -2.53 -7.86 7.89
CA ASN A 124 -2.81 -8.88 8.89
C ASN A 124 -2.75 -8.36 10.33
N GLU A 125 -2.35 -7.10 10.54
CA GLU A 125 -2.47 -6.43 11.83
C GLU A 125 -3.93 -6.13 12.23
N TYR A 126 -4.90 -6.23 11.31
CA TYR A 126 -6.32 -6.07 11.61
C TYR A 126 -6.92 -7.28 12.33
N ILE A 127 -6.15 -7.89 13.26
CA ILE A 127 -6.59 -8.97 14.15
C ILE A 127 -6.35 -8.61 15.61
N ARG A 128 -7.19 -9.14 16.50
CA ARG A 128 -7.04 -8.97 17.95
C ARG A 128 -6.83 -7.50 18.33
N ASP A 129 -5.88 -7.22 19.20
CA ASP A 129 -5.50 -5.89 19.66
C ASP A 129 -4.28 -5.29 18.96
N TYR A 130 -3.88 -5.87 17.83
CA TYR A 130 -2.69 -5.42 17.12
C TYR A 130 -2.78 -3.97 16.62
N PRO A 131 -3.94 -3.47 16.14
CA PRO A 131 -4.04 -2.05 15.78
C PRO A 131 -3.79 -1.09 16.96
N CYS A 132 -3.92 -1.56 18.22
CA CYS A 132 -3.56 -0.77 19.39
C CYS A 132 -2.04 -0.69 19.64
N LYS A 133 -1.26 -1.63 19.10
CA LYS A 133 0.15 -1.85 19.48
C LYS A 133 1.14 -1.70 18.34
N TYR A 134 0.80 -2.25 17.17
CA TYR A 134 1.72 -2.42 16.04
C TYR A 134 1.28 -1.57 14.86
N SER A 135 2.19 -1.36 13.92
CA SER A 135 1.94 -0.49 12.78
C SER A 135 2.96 -0.72 11.68
N ASP A 136 2.63 -1.61 10.76
CA ASP A 136 3.38 -1.70 9.52
C ASP A 136 3.37 -0.38 8.77
N GLY A 137 4.50 -0.04 8.15
CA GLY A 137 4.68 1.25 7.50
C GLY A 137 4.22 1.27 6.06
N LEU A 138 3.43 2.27 5.71
CA LEU A 138 3.11 2.66 4.34
C LEU A 138 3.59 4.09 4.10
N ALA A 139 4.34 4.31 3.04
CA ALA A 139 4.68 5.65 2.58
C ALA A 139 4.60 5.73 1.05
N ILE A 140 4.09 6.84 0.57
CA ILE A 140 4.16 7.22 -0.83
C ILE A 140 4.89 8.55 -0.86
N LEU A 141 6.18 8.47 -1.18
CA LEU A 141 7.12 9.57 -1.07
C LEU A 141 7.30 10.25 -2.42
N ILE A 142 7.10 11.55 -2.46
CA ILE A 142 7.34 12.36 -3.66
C ILE A 142 8.33 13.47 -3.36
N LYS A 143 9.21 13.78 -4.31
CA LYS A 143 10.07 14.94 -4.28
C LYS A 143 10.27 15.54 -5.67
N ASP A 144 10.45 16.85 -5.71
CA ASP A 144 10.86 17.58 -6.90
C ASP A 144 12.39 17.51 -7.02
N ILE A 145 12.89 16.82 -8.05
CA ILE A 145 14.34 16.69 -8.28
C ILE A 145 14.89 17.85 -9.10
N THR A 146 14.06 18.63 -9.78
CA THR A 146 14.48 19.86 -10.46
C THR A 146 14.96 20.90 -9.46
N THR A 147 14.25 21.04 -8.32
CA THR A 147 14.59 21.95 -7.24
C THR A 147 15.38 21.30 -6.10
N ASN A 148 15.63 19.97 -6.21
CA ASN A 148 16.29 19.18 -5.18
C ASN A 148 15.56 19.23 -3.80
N SER A 149 14.24 19.14 -3.82
CA SER A 149 13.44 19.15 -2.60
C SER A 149 13.63 17.87 -1.77
N ASN A 150 13.22 17.92 -0.50
CA ASN A 150 13.11 16.72 0.34
C ASN A 150 11.88 15.90 -0.07
N TYR A 151 11.88 14.61 0.30
CA TYR A 151 10.69 13.78 0.18
C TYR A 151 9.56 14.27 1.10
N THR A 152 8.34 14.21 0.57
CA THR A 152 7.09 14.40 1.31
C THR A 152 6.25 13.14 1.19
N ASN A 153 5.64 12.67 2.29
CA ASN A 153 4.71 11.55 2.26
C ASN A 153 3.32 12.05 1.86
N ILE A 154 2.77 11.48 0.78
CA ILE A 154 1.41 11.76 0.30
C ILE A 154 0.42 10.62 0.60
N ALA A 155 0.86 9.54 1.26
CA ALA A 155 -0.01 8.51 1.83
C ALA A 155 -0.53 8.95 3.19
N THR A 156 -1.31 10.01 3.21
CA THR A 156 -1.88 10.61 4.41
C THR A 156 -3.38 10.82 4.27
N LEU A 157 -4.07 10.85 5.40
CA LEU A 157 -5.44 11.34 5.49
C LEU A 157 -5.45 12.88 5.29
N PRO A 158 -6.63 13.50 5.06
CA PRO A 158 -6.73 14.94 4.82
C PRO A 158 -6.15 15.84 5.94
N ASP A 159 -6.07 15.33 7.16
CA ASP A 159 -5.49 16.01 8.33
C ASP A 159 -3.97 15.80 8.46
N GLY A 160 -3.34 15.10 7.50
CA GLY A 160 -1.92 14.77 7.50
C GLY A 160 -1.57 13.48 8.26
N THR A 161 -2.53 12.79 8.86
CA THR A 161 -2.27 11.53 9.57
C THR A 161 -1.79 10.45 8.59
N PRO A 162 -0.63 9.79 8.84
CA PRO A 162 -0.15 8.69 8.00
C PRO A 162 -1.10 7.49 8.03
N VAL A 163 -1.17 6.76 6.91
CA VAL A 163 -2.05 5.59 6.73
C VAL A 163 -1.36 4.34 7.28
N PHE A 164 -1.85 3.85 8.42
CA PHE A 164 -1.43 2.59 9.07
C PHE A 164 -2.64 1.92 9.74
N SER A 165 -2.51 0.64 10.09
CA SER A 165 -3.50 -0.07 10.91
C SER A 165 -3.78 0.62 12.24
N LYS A 166 -2.75 1.15 12.90
CA LYS A 166 -2.84 1.89 14.18
C LYS A 166 -3.56 3.23 14.08
N ASN A 167 -3.66 3.79 12.89
CA ASN A 167 -4.31 5.08 12.65
C ASN A 167 -5.69 4.97 12.00
N ILE A 168 -6.04 3.77 11.52
CA ILE A 168 -7.33 3.52 10.85
C ILE A 168 -7.87 2.18 11.34
N HIS A 169 -8.74 2.19 12.33
CA HIS A 169 -9.35 0.95 12.87
C HIS A 169 -10.64 1.26 13.63
N PRO A 170 -11.59 0.31 13.73
CA PRO A 170 -12.72 0.41 14.63
C PRO A 170 -12.28 0.27 16.08
N ILE A 171 -13.24 0.44 17.02
CA ILE A 171 -12.99 0.20 18.44
C ILE A 171 -12.51 -1.23 18.67
N ILE A 172 -11.44 -1.38 19.45
CA ILE A 172 -10.88 -2.66 19.88
C ILE A 172 -11.19 -2.84 21.35
N ASN A 173 -12.09 -3.78 21.66
CA ASN A 173 -12.56 -4.00 23.02
C ASN A 173 -12.89 -5.47 23.27
N PHE A 174 -11.85 -6.29 23.47
CA PHE A 174 -12.03 -7.69 23.85
C PHE A 174 -12.37 -7.83 25.34
N SER A 175 -13.17 -8.85 25.68
CA SER A 175 -13.48 -9.18 27.07
C SER A 175 -12.30 -9.78 27.82
N ASP A 176 -11.38 -10.44 27.11
CA ASP A 176 -10.15 -11.00 27.67
C ASP A 176 -9.19 -9.86 28.08
N PRO A 177 -8.82 -9.76 29.37
CA PRO A 177 -7.97 -8.68 29.90
C PRO A 177 -6.53 -8.75 29.40
N THR A 178 -6.10 -9.83 28.76
CA THR A 178 -4.76 -9.94 28.16
C THR A 178 -4.59 -9.10 26.90
N PHE A 179 -5.70 -8.72 26.23
CA PHE A 179 -5.69 -7.85 25.07
C PHE A 179 -5.79 -6.38 25.46
N SER A 180 -5.04 -5.55 24.77
CA SER A 180 -5.15 -4.09 24.87
C SER A 180 -6.49 -3.62 24.30
N LYS A 181 -6.98 -2.51 24.83
CA LYS A 181 -8.17 -1.84 24.33
C LYS A 181 -7.78 -0.47 23.78
N CYS A 182 -8.39 -0.06 22.69
CA CYS A 182 -8.23 1.28 22.15
C CYS A 182 -9.49 1.76 21.43
N ASP A 183 -9.71 3.06 21.47
CA ASP A 183 -10.81 3.73 20.80
C ASP A 183 -10.63 3.65 19.28
N ALA A 184 -11.74 3.74 18.56
CA ALA A 184 -11.71 3.82 17.11
C ALA A 184 -10.90 5.03 16.64
N LYS A 185 -10.13 4.84 15.58
CA LYS A 185 -9.42 5.93 14.91
C LYS A 185 -9.80 5.96 13.43
N ASN A 186 -10.10 7.15 12.94
CA ASN A 186 -10.34 7.41 11.52
C ASN A 186 -11.26 6.38 10.86
N LEU A 187 -12.31 5.96 11.56
CA LEU A 187 -13.24 4.88 11.17
C LEU A 187 -13.83 5.07 9.78
N ASN A 188 -14.00 6.31 9.34
CA ASN A 188 -14.54 6.63 8.02
C ASN A 188 -13.66 6.09 6.87
N TYR A 189 -12.38 5.83 7.12
CA TYR A 189 -11.41 5.30 6.15
C TYR A 189 -11.17 3.80 6.31
N PHE A 190 -11.65 3.19 7.39
CA PHE A 190 -11.64 1.74 7.55
C PHE A 190 -12.65 1.11 6.59
N GLY A 191 -12.23 0.10 5.85
CA GLY A 191 -13.05 -0.60 4.88
C GLY A 191 -13.79 -1.77 5.53
N GLN A 192 -13.07 -2.84 5.80
CA GLN A 192 -13.65 -4.06 6.33
C GLN A 192 -12.62 -4.97 6.99
N PHE A 193 -13.11 -5.87 7.83
CA PHE A 193 -12.41 -7.09 8.22
C PHE A 193 -12.68 -8.20 7.19
N ASN A 194 -11.68 -9.03 6.95
CA ASN A 194 -11.77 -10.22 6.10
C ASN A 194 -11.69 -11.52 6.95
N THR A 195 -11.85 -11.40 8.27
CA THR A 195 -11.64 -12.49 9.24
C THR A 195 -12.84 -13.42 9.41
N ASP A 196 -13.97 -13.09 8.80
CA ASP A 196 -15.12 -13.99 8.76
C ASP A 196 -14.88 -15.11 7.73
N LEU A 197 -14.50 -16.29 8.23
CA LEU A 197 -14.19 -17.45 7.38
C LEU A 197 -15.42 -18.06 6.69
N THR A 198 -16.62 -17.59 7.01
CA THR A 198 -17.86 -17.99 6.31
C THR A 198 -18.06 -17.21 5.02
N VAL A 199 -17.36 -16.10 4.86
CA VAL A 199 -17.36 -15.24 3.66
C VAL A 199 -15.98 -15.30 3.00
N SER A 200 -15.95 -15.62 1.72
CA SER A 200 -14.69 -15.62 0.99
C SER A 200 -14.20 -14.18 0.75
N SER A 201 -13.01 -13.85 1.24
CA SER A 201 -12.39 -12.57 0.92
C SER A 201 -11.55 -12.65 -0.36
N PRO A 202 -11.55 -11.60 -1.20
CA PRO A 202 -10.73 -11.57 -2.42
C PRO A 202 -9.23 -11.63 -2.16
N ILE A 203 -8.79 -11.15 -0.99
CA ILE A 203 -7.38 -11.00 -0.59
C ILE A 203 -7.09 -11.71 0.74
N ASN A 204 -5.83 -12.12 0.92
CA ASN A 204 -5.37 -12.85 2.11
C ASN A 204 -4.80 -11.91 3.17
N TYR A 205 -5.57 -10.89 3.54
CA TYR A 205 -5.25 -9.97 4.65
C TYR A 205 -6.44 -9.89 5.60
N ALA A 206 -6.17 -9.76 6.90
CA ALA A 206 -7.20 -9.75 7.94
C ALA A 206 -8.17 -8.56 7.83
N GLY A 207 -7.73 -7.47 7.24
CA GLY A 207 -8.56 -6.30 7.00
C GLY A 207 -7.91 -5.32 6.03
N GLN A 208 -8.68 -4.31 5.65
CA GLN A 208 -8.26 -3.31 4.67
C GLN A 208 -8.94 -1.96 4.90
N THR A 209 -8.33 -0.91 4.36
CA THR A 209 -8.95 0.42 4.27
C THR A 209 -10.00 0.44 3.14
N LYS A 210 -10.84 1.47 3.14
CA LYS A 210 -11.55 1.89 1.92
C LYS A 210 -10.54 2.29 0.86
N VAL A 211 -11.01 2.54 -0.35
CA VAL A 211 -10.20 3.21 -1.37
C VAL A 211 -9.81 4.58 -0.85
N LEU A 212 -8.50 4.82 -0.78
CA LEU A 212 -7.89 6.09 -0.43
C LEU A 212 -7.34 6.74 -1.69
N ASN A 213 -7.11 8.04 -1.64
CA ASN A 213 -6.57 8.79 -2.76
C ASN A 213 -5.35 9.58 -2.31
N ALA A 214 -4.21 9.37 -2.97
CA ALA A 214 -3.01 10.17 -2.79
C ALA A 214 -2.98 11.31 -3.80
N GLN A 215 -2.55 12.49 -3.35
CA GLN A 215 -2.54 13.70 -4.18
C GLN A 215 -1.29 14.53 -3.93
N SER A 216 -0.81 15.19 -4.97
CA SER A 216 0.26 16.19 -4.90
C SER A 216 0.06 17.29 -5.92
N LYS A 217 0.33 18.53 -5.52
CA LYS A 217 0.55 19.62 -6.47
C LYS A 217 1.90 19.43 -7.15
N LEU A 218 1.97 19.75 -8.41
CA LEU A 218 3.18 19.70 -9.23
C LEU A 218 3.41 21.04 -9.92
N GLU A 219 4.67 21.33 -10.26
CA GLU A 219 5.03 22.41 -11.16
C GLU A 219 5.27 21.83 -12.55
N ILE A 220 4.60 22.41 -13.57
CA ILE A 220 4.71 21.95 -14.96
C ILE A 220 6.15 22.12 -15.44
N GLY A 221 6.69 21.10 -16.11
CA GLY A 221 8.06 21.09 -16.60
C GLY A 221 9.12 20.71 -15.57
N HIS A 222 8.71 20.45 -14.32
CA HIS A 222 9.60 19.88 -13.32
C HIS A 222 9.61 18.35 -13.40
N ARG A 223 10.74 17.79 -13.02
CA ARG A 223 10.94 16.34 -12.90
C ARG A 223 10.82 15.94 -11.43
N TYR A 224 9.98 14.97 -11.20
CA TYR A 224 9.69 14.42 -9.88
C TYR A 224 10.20 13.01 -9.75
N LYS A 225 10.49 12.61 -8.53
CA LYS A 225 10.74 11.22 -8.15
C LYS A 225 9.64 10.79 -7.19
N ILE A 226 8.99 9.67 -7.50
CA ILE A 226 8.00 9.03 -6.62
C ILE A 226 8.50 7.67 -6.18
N LYS A 227 8.24 7.32 -4.92
CA LYS A 227 8.63 6.07 -4.30
C LYS A 227 7.49 5.53 -3.45
N PHE A 228 6.96 4.39 -3.85
CA PHE A 228 6.01 3.63 -3.06
C PHE A 228 6.77 2.71 -2.13
N VAL A 229 6.38 2.65 -0.86
CA VAL A 229 7.04 1.81 0.15
C VAL A 229 5.98 1.17 1.03
N ILE A 230 6.04 -0.14 1.17
CA ILE A 230 5.36 -0.91 2.21
C ILE A 230 6.42 -1.67 3.00
N ALA A 231 6.35 -1.64 4.32
CA ALA A 231 7.35 -2.31 5.16
C ALA A 231 6.75 -2.72 6.51
N GLU A 232 7.31 -3.76 7.09
CA GLU A 232 7.00 -4.15 8.46
C GLU A 232 7.70 -3.22 9.45
N ASP A 233 7.05 -3.00 10.59
CA ASP A 233 7.65 -2.37 11.74
C ASP A 233 8.37 -3.42 12.64
N ASN A 234 8.48 -3.19 13.93
CA ASN A 234 9.21 -4.02 14.88
C ASN A 234 8.76 -5.50 14.97
N SER A 235 7.59 -5.88 14.45
CA SER A 235 7.02 -7.19 14.76
C SER A 235 7.35 -8.31 13.78
N ARG A 236 7.67 -8.04 12.52
CA ARG A 236 7.99 -9.00 11.44
C ARG A 236 7.05 -10.22 11.33
N ALA A 237 5.89 -10.17 11.95
CA ALA A 237 5.00 -11.33 12.11
C ALA A 237 3.68 -11.18 11.36
N GLN A 238 3.39 -9.98 10.90
CA GLN A 238 2.13 -9.65 10.24
C GLN A 238 2.42 -8.99 8.90
N PHE A 239 1.77 -9.46 7.85
CA PHE A 239 1.99 -8.95 6.51
C PHE A 239 1.09 -7.81 6.20
N SER A 240 1.62 -6.90 5.41
CA SER A 240 0.86 -5.78 4.85
C SER A 240 1.08 -5.64 3.36
N ALA A 241 0.13 -5.04 2.68
CA ALA A 241 0.21 -4.73 1.27
C ALA A 241 -0.36 -3.37 0.93
N LEU A 242 0.21 -2.81 -0.12
CA LEU A 242 -0.26 -1.64 -0.82
C LEU A 242 -0.78 -2.07 -2.20
N PHE A 243 -2.08 -1.93 -2.43
CA PHE A 243 -2.71 -2.12 -3.73
C PHE A 243 -2.91 -0.75 -4.38
N ILE A 244 -2.47 -0.57 -5.62
CA ILE A 244 -2.61 0.68 -6.39
C ILE A 244 -3.39 0.38 -7.65
N GLU A 245 -4.44 1.17 -7.89
CA GLU A 245 -5.35 0.99 -9.03
C GLU A 245 -4.65 1.31 -10.36
N ALA A 246 -4.82 0.44 -11.36
CA ALA A 246 -4.33 0.64 -12.71
C ALA A 246 -4.93 1.89 -13.36
N GLY A 247 -4.11 2.64 -14.09
CA GLY A 247 -4.55 3.84 -14.80
C GLY A 247 -5.03 4.98 -13.90
N SER A 248 -4.92 4.84 -12.57
CA SER A 248 -5.32 5.89 -11.64
C SER A 248 -4.23 6.95 -11.43
N PHE A 249 -2.98 6.67 -11.80
CA PHE A 249 -1.89 7.63 -11.78
C PHE A 249 -2.11 8.69 -12.85
N SER A 250 -2.87 9.71 -12.50
CA SER A 250 -3.44 10.67 -13.44
C SER A 250 -3.38 12.09 -12.91
N SER A 251 -3.52 13.00 -13.85
CA SER A 251 -3.63 14.44 -13.61
C SER A 251 -5.06 14.92 -13.32
N LYS A 252 -6.00 14.02 -13.07
CA LYS A 252 -7.38 14.38 -12.73
C LYS A 252 -7.43 14.82 -11.27
N ILE A 253 -8.00 15.99 -11.04
CA ILE A 253 -8.31 16.47 -9.69
C ILE A 253 -9.52 15.70 -9.20
N ASP A 254 -9.36 14.93 -8.12
CA ASP A 254 -10.50 14.45 -7.35
C ASP A 254 -10.98 15.58 -6.45
N LEU A 255 -12.10 16.20 -6.82
CA LEU A 255 -12.73 17.28 -6.04
C LEU A 255 -13.57 16.75 -4.86
N GLY A 256 -13.59 15.44 -4.64
CA GLY A 256 -14.40 14.77 -3.61
C GLY A 256 -13.75 14.72 -2.21
N LYS A 257 -12.66 15.45 -1.95
CA LYS A 257 -12.00 15.55 -0.63
C LYS A 257 -12.38 16.81 0.10
#